data_e57ba815c19fcbd082dcec9d584a74c2
#
_entry.id   e57ba815c19fcbd082dcec9d584a74c2
#
_cell.length_a   1.000
_cell.length_b   1.000
_cell.length_c   1.000
_cell.angle_alpha   90.00
_cell.angle_beta   90.00
_cell.angle_gamma   90.00
#
_symmetry.space_group_name_H-M   'P 1'
#
loop_
_entity.id
_entity.type
_entity.pdbx_description
1 polymer ?
#
loop_
_entity_poly.entity_id
_entity_poly.type
_entity_poly.pdbx_seq_one_letter_code
_entity_poly.pdbx_strand_id
1 'polypeptide(L)'
;MTMSSKNFKKTSKNLSSEPYTFFDFLIFITELNYRRNKVALIDPNDIFFTPFEPKLKNRFIMNIDGIPAFLVKTMARPAVQFESVVLDHINTKRYVKGKATWQPISITLYDPIVPSGAQSVIEWVRLHHESVTGRDGYSDFYKKDITFNVLGPIGDKVEEWTLKGAFITEANFNELDFASSEVADISLTLQYDYAVLQF
;
A
#
# COMPACT_ATOMS: atom_id res chain seq x y z
N MET A 1 33.16 29.52 -6.22
CA MET A 1 33.16 29.84 -4.77
C MET A 1 33.43 28.53 -4.03
N THR A 2 34.69 28.37 -3.65
CA THR A 2 35.29 27.15 -3.13
C THR A 2 35.05 27.03 -1.63
N MET A 3 34.45 25.92 -1.16
CA MET A 3 34.41 25.62 0.28
C MET A 3 35.48 24.58 0.64
N SER A 4 36.31 25.03 1.53
CA SER A 4 37.51 24.45 2.11
C SER A 4 37.19 23.18 2.94
N SER A 5 37.91 22.10 2.64
CA SER A 5 38.00 20.89 3.45
C SER A 5 38.88 21.17 4.68
N LYS A 6 38.31 21.06 5.89
CA LYS A 6 39.08 21.10 7.13
C LYS A 6 39.59 19.70 7.47
N ASN A 7 40.88 19.53 7.41
CA ASN A 7 41.67 18.38 7.84
C ASN A 7 41.48 18.09 9.33
N PHE A 8 41.03 16.86 9.63
CA PHE A 8 41.02 16.33 10.98
C PHE A 8 42.38 15.69 11.25
N LYS A 9 43.28 16.40 11.92
CA LYS A 9 44.56 15.87 12.42
C LYS A 9 44.27 14.96 13.63
N LYS A 10 44.51 13.67 13.47
CA LYS A 10 44.61 12.68 14.54
C LYS A 10 45.88 12.93 15.33
N THR A 11 45.81 13.54 16.50
CA THR A 11 46.90 13.54 17.48
C THR A 11 46.89 12.27 18.31
N SER A 12 47.82 11.38 18.03
CA SER A 12 48.16 10.26 18.92
C SER A 12 48.86 10.85 20.14
N LYS A 13 48.17 10.95 21.27
CA LYS A 13 48.75 11.18 22.56
C LYS A 13 49.27 9.86 23.10
N ASN A 14 50.61 9.79 23.37
CA ASN A 14 51.27 8.74 24.09
C ASN A 14 50.60 8.55 25.47
N LEU A 15 50.13 7.33 25.75
CA LEU A 15 49.70 6.95 27.08
C LEU A 15 50.93 6.87 28.00
N SER A 16 51.15 7.91 28.77
CA SER A 16 52.01 7.84 29.94
C SER A 16 51.24 7.07 31.03
N SER A 17 51.89 6.05 31.61
CA SER A 17 51.41 5.21 32.68
C SER A 17 51.38 5.95 34.01
N GLU A 18 50.43 6.85 34.18
CA GLU A 18 50.09 7.39 35.51
C GLU A 18 48.94 6.60 36.11
N PRO A 19 49.03 6.19 37.39
CA PRO A 19 47.95 5.49 38.05
C PRO A 19 46.74 6.44 38.18
N TYR A 20 45.60 6.03 37.63
CA TYR A 20 44.34 6.73 37.80
C TYR A 20 44.07 6.96 39.28
N THR A 21 43.93 8.22 39.68
CA THR A 21 43.61 8.58 41.03
C THR A 21 42.15 8.23 41.33
N PHE A 22 41.84 7.96 42.59
CA PHE A 22 40.45 7.72 43.05
C PHE A 22 39.51 8.86 42.66
N PHE A 23 40.04 10.06 42.47
CA PHE A 23 39.32 11.26 42.00
C PHE A 23 38.90 11.14 40.53
N ASP A 24 39.78 10.59 39.66
CA ASP A 24 39.47 10.41 38.25
C ASP A 24 38.35 9.37 38.05
N PHE A 25 38.35 8.34 38.90
CA PHE A 25 37.29 7.34 38.92
C PHE A 25 35.94 7.89 39.40
N LEU A 26 35.96 8.79 40.39
CA LEU A 26 34.75 9.48 40.86
C LEU A 26 34.20 10.43 39.83
N ILE A 27 35.07 11.16 39.11
CA ILE A 27 34.64 12.06 37.99
C ILE A 27 34.03 11.20 36.87
N PHE A 28 34.64 10.08 36.52
CA PHE A 28 34.15 9.17 35.50
C PHE A 28 32.76 8.58 35.86
N ILE A 29 32.55 8.20 37.13
CA ILE A 29 31.23 7.72 37.59
C ILE A 29 30.20 8.85 37.62
N THR A 30 30.58 10.06 37.98
CA THR A 30 29.65 11.23 37.94
C THR A 30 29.30 11.60 36.51
N GLU A 31 30.23 11.54 35.55
CA GLU A 31 29.91 11.74 34.13
C GLU A 31 29.03 10.63 33.53
N LEU A 32 29.26 9.37 33.93
CA LEU A 32 28.40 8.26 33.54
C LEU A 32 27.00 8.39 34.10
N ASN A 33 26.85 8.81 35.36
CA ASN A 33 25.56 9.05 35.97
C ASN A 33 24.87 10.31 35.40
N TYR A 34 25.61 11.33 35.02
CA TYR A 34 25.07 12.50 34.33
C TYR A 34 24.56 12.16 32.94
N ARG A 35 25.27 11.28 32.21
CA ARG A 35 24.79 10.79 30.91
C ARG A 35 23.58 9.84 31.03
N ARG A 36 23.47 9.12 32.13
CA ARG A 36 22.34 8.19 32.39
C ARG A 36 21.05 8.91 32.74
N ASN A 37 21.16 10.11 33.31
CA ASN A 37 20.01 10.92 33.75
C ASN A 37 19.67 12.06 32.76
N LYS A 38 20.15 12.02 31.50
CA LYS A 38 19.50 12.81 30.46
C LYS A 38 18.12 12.23 30.25
N VAL A 39 17.15 12.71 31.04
CA VAL A 39 15.75 12.64 30.67
C VAL A 39 15.71 13.26 29.28
N ALA A 40 15.45 12.43 28.25
CA ALA A 40 15.21 12.95 26.92
C ALA A 40 13.99 13.88 27.06
N LEU A 41 14.24 15.18 27.07
CA LEU A 41 13.17 16.16 27.01
C LEU A 41 12.47 15.87 25.67
N ILE A 42 11.22 15.49 25.77
CA ILE A 42 10.37 15.28 24.59
C ILE A 42 10.36 16.60 23.85
N ASP A 43 10.70 16.61 22.57
CA ASP A 43 10.64 17.79 21.73
C ASP A 43 9.21 18.34 21.79
N PRO A 44 8.99 19.63 22.10
CA PRO A 44 7.66 20.20 22.04
C PRO A 44 6.92 19.94 20.72
N ASN A 45 7.66 19.82 19.60
CA ASN A 45 7.11 19.48 18.30
C ASN A 45 6.56 18.04 18.23
N ASP A 46 7.08 17.12 19.06
CA ASP A 46 6.55 15.74 19.14
C ASP A 46 5.26 15.68 19.95
N ILE A 47 5.00 16.67 20.84
CA ILE A 47 3.79 16.75 21.66
C ILE A 47 2.67 17.44 20.90
N PHE A 48 2.99 18.45 20.09
CA PHE A 48 1.99 19.20 19.35
C PHE A 48 1.61 18.48 18.07
N PHE A 49 0.36 18.05 18.00
CA PHE A 49 -0.22 17.47 16.79
C PHE A 49 -0.18 18.51 15.66
N THR A 50 0.61 18.22 14.62
CA THR A 50 0.57 19.00 13.38
C THR A 50 -0.73 18.69 12.66
N PRO A 51 -1.64 19.64 12.47
CA PRO A 51 -2.90 19.39 11.78
C PRO A 51 -2.63 18.90 10.35
N PHE A 52 -3.20 17.77 10.00
CA PHE A 52 -3.19 17.22 8.65
C PHE A 52 -4.60 16.88 8.23
N GLU A 53 -4.91 17.01 6.95
CA GLU A 53 -6.18 16.59 6.38
C GLU A 53 -6.11 15.10 6.02
N PRO A 54 -6.87 14.23 6.71
CA PRO A 54 -6.85 12.80 6.41
C PRO A 54 -7.65 12.49 5.14
N LYS A 55 -7.20 11.50 4.35
CA LYS A 55 -7.96 10.95 3.25
C LYS A 55 -9.18 10.19 3.76
N LEU A 56 -10.36 10.51 3.28
CA LEU A 56 -11.60 9.83 3.66
C LEU A 56 -11.89 8.66 2.73
N LYS A 57 -12.40 7.56 3.30
CA LYS A 57 -12.69 6.31 2.55
C LYS A 57 -13.83 6.44 1.55
N ASN A 58 -14.73 7.39 1.73
CA ASN A 58 -15.91 7.60 0.88
C ASN A 58 -15.65 8.51 -0.32
N ARG A 59 -14.44 9.05 -0.47
CA ARG A 59 -14.07 9.97 -1.55
C ARG A 59 -13.20 9.24 -2.57
N PHE A 60 -13.82 8.46 -3.43
CA PHE A 60 -13.13 7.78 -4.52
C PHE A 60 -14.01 7.67 -5.77
N ILE A 61 -13.37 7.55 -6.92
CA ILE A 61 -14.00 7.26 -8.21
C ILE A 61 -13.16 6.19 -8.90
N MET A 62 -13.80 5.16 -9.42
CA MET A 62 -13.16 4.11 -10.18
C MET A 62 -13.72 4.06 -11.59
N ASN A 63 -12.87 4.03 -12.58
CA ASN A 63 -13.22 3.96 -13.98
C ASN A 63 -12.82 2.59 -14.53
N ILE A 64 -13.82 1.82 -14.93
CA ILE A 64 -13.66 0.53 -15.60
C ILE A 64 -14.33 0.66 -16.95
N ASP A 65 -13.67 0.30 -18.03
CA ASP A 65 -14.27 0.33 -19.34
C ASP A 65 -15.50 -0.60 -19.43
N GLY A 66 -16.63 -0.05 -19.86
CA GLY A 66 -17.92 -0.75 -19.95
C GLY A 66 -18.73 -0.79 -18.65
N ILE A 67 -18.23 -0.28 -17.52
CA ILE A 67 -18.97 -0.20 -16.25
C ILE A 67 -19.04 1.26 -15.80
N PRO A 68 -20.24 1.84 -15.63
CA PRO A 68 -20.39 3.20 -15.13
C PRO A 68 -19.78 3.37 -13.73
N ALA A 69 -18.99 4.42 -13.53
CA ALA A 69 -18.24 4.64 -12.30
C ALA A 69 -19.14 4.78 -11.04
N PHE A 70 -20.38 5.27 -11.19
CA PHE A 70 -21.32 5.43 -10.08
C PHE A 70 -21.88 4.09 -9.55
N LEU A 71 -21.70 2.99 -10.28
CA LEU A 71 -22.11 1.67 -9.79
C LEU A 71 -21.16 1.10 -8.73
N VAL A 72 -19.95 1.60 -8.64
CA VAL A 72 -18.98 1.09 -7.69
C VAL A 72 -19.34 1.50 -6.25
N LYS A 73 -19.73 0.52 -5.44
CA LYS A 73 -20.10 0.68 -4.03
C LYS A 73 -18.88 0.67 -3.13
N THR A 74 -18.05 -0.35 -3.29
CA THR A 74 -16.82 -0.51 -2.50
C THR A 74 -15.69 -1.05 -3.37
N MET A 75 -14.46 -0.73 -3.00
CA MET A 75 -13.27 -1.30 -3.63
C MET A 75 -12.13 -1.45 -2.62
N ALA A 76 -11.33 -2.49 -2.80
CA ALA A 76 -10.08 -2.64 -2.09
C ALA A 76 -8.94 -1.90 -2.81
N ARG A 77 -7.99 -1.35 -2.05
CA ARG A 77 -6.76 -0.78 -2.63
C ARG A 77 -5.80 -1.89 -3.03
N PRO A 78 -4.93 -1.65 -4.05
CA PRO A 78 -3.92 -2.61 -4.45
C PRO A 78 -2.96 -2.93 -3.30
N ALA A 79 -2.64 -4.19 -3.16
CA ALA A 79 -1.66 -4.66 -2.18
C ALA A 79 -0.58 -5.48 -2.88
N VAL A 80 0.68 -5.24 -2.53
CA VAL A 80 1.83 -5.99 -3.03
C VAL A 80 2.45 -6.79 -1.90
N GLN A 81 2.75 -8.06 -2.18
CA GLN A 81 3.45 -8.95 -1.26
C GLN A 81 4.78 -9.34 -1.86
N PHE A 82 5.80 -9.39 -1.01
CA PHE A 82 7.14 -9.85 -1.38
C PHE A 82 7.41 -11.19 -0.72
N GLU A 83 7.85 -12.15 -1.49
CA GLU A 83 8.37 -13.39 -0.94
C GLU A 83 9.66 -13.11 -0.17
N SER A 84 9.93 -13.90 0.86
CA SER A 84 11.16 -13.85 1.62
C SER A 84 11.99 -15.11 1.32
N VAL A 85 13.15 -14.93 0.73
CA VAL A 85 14.11 -16.02 0.50
C VAL A 85 15.05 -16.10 1.68
N VAL A 86 15.13 -17.30 2.27
CA VAL A 86 16.00 -17.56 3.41
C VAL A 86 17.38 -18.02 2.92
N LEU A 87 18.41 -17.39 3.43
CA LEU A 87 19.81 -17.81 3.24
C LEU A 87 20.31 -18.35 4.57
N ASP A 88 20.53 -19.66 4.62
CA ASP A 88 21.10 -20.32 5.80
C ASP A 88 22.61 -20.14 5.84
N HIS A 89 23.16 -19.77 7.00
CA HIS A 89 24.59 -19.63 7.24
C HIS A 89 24.94 -20.12 8.63
N ILE A 90 25.60 -21.30 8.70
CA ILE A 90 26.04 -22.01 9.91
C ILE A 90 24.90 -22.09 10.94
N ASN A 91 24.87 -21.20 11.94
CA ASN A 91 23.88 -21.17 13.03
C ASN A 91 22.91 -19.98 12.90
N THR A 92 22.94 -19.24 11.78
CA THR A 92 22.10 -18.03 11.57
C THR A 92 21.38 -18.08 10.24
N LYS A 93 20.26 -17.37 10.16
CA LYS A 93 19.49 -17.19 8.93
C LYS A 93 19.51 -15.72 8.52
N ARG A 94 19.65 -15.48 7.22
CA ARG A 94 19.47 -14.16 6.61
C ARG A 94 18.30 -14.20 5.63
N TYR A 95 17.63 -13.10 5.49
CA TYR A 95 16.48 -12.98 4.64
C TYR A 95 16.75 -11.98 3.52
N VAL A 96 16.44 -12.37 2.29
CA VAL A 96 16.47 -11.49 1.12
C VAL A 96 15.09 -11.42 0.51
N LYS A 97 14.79 -10.30 -0.12
CA LYS A 97 13.55 -10.10 -0.86
C LYS A 97 13.52 -11.00 -2.09
N GLY A 98 12.46 -11.80 -2.23
CA GLY A 98 12.14 -12.60 -3.41
C GLY A 98 11.26 -11.84 -4.42
N LYS A 99 10.42 -12.58 -5.13
CA LYS A 99 9.49 -12.04 -6.13
C LYS A 99 8.39 -11.20 -5.49
N ALA A 100 7.94 -10.18 -6.20
CA ALA A 100 6.76 -9.41 -5.86
C ALA A 100 5.52 -10.04 -6.48
N THR A 101 4.44 -10.15 -5.72
CA THR A 101 3.14 -10.64 -6.18
C THR A 101 2.07 -9.63 -5.80
N TRP A 102 1.31 -9.16 -6.77
CA TRP A 102 0.15 -8.31 -6.53
C TRP A 102 -1.03 -9.15 -6.10
N GLN A 103 -1.68 -8.74 -5.02
CA GLN A 103 -2.84 -9.44 -4.49
C GLN A 103 -4.10 -9.05 -5.26
N PRO A 104 -5.04 -9.99 -5.49
CA PRO A 104 -6.30 -9.66 -6.13
C PRO A 104 -7.08 -8.61 -5.30
N ILE A 105 -7.87 -7.79 -5.98
CA ILE A 105 -8.73 -6.80 -5.33
C ILE A 105 -10.18 -7.22 -5.45
N SER A 106 -10.95 -6.96 -4.39
CA SER A 106 -12.39 -7.13 -4.37
C SER A 106 -13.08 -5.78 -4.62
N ILE A 107 -14.13 -5.83 -5.42
CA ILE A 107 -14.98 -4.69 -5.78
C ILE A 107 -16.42 -5.12 -5.60
N THR A 108 -17.24 -4.25 -5.02
CA THR A 108 -18.70 -4.45 -4.97
C THR A 108 -19.37 -3.38 -5.83
N LEU A 109 -20.28 -3.80 -6.67
CA LEU A 109 -21.08 -2.96 -7.53
C LEU A 109 -22.54 -2.98 -7.08
N TYR A 110 -23.25 -1.87 -7.24
CA TYR A 110 -24.71 -1.87 -7.21
C TYR A 110 -25.25 -2.47 -8.50
N ASP A 111 -26.39 -3.15 -8.42
CA ASP A 111 -27.10 -3.67 -9.59
C ASP A 111 -28.43 -2.94 -9.81
N PRO A 112 -28.43 -1.73 -10.42
CA PRO A 112 -29.67 -1.02 -10.75
C PRO A 112 -30.38 -1.65 -11.95
N ILE A 113 -31.65 -1.31 -12.12
CA ILE A 113 -32.49 -1.79 -13.24
C ILE A 113 -31.93 -1.27 -14.58
N VAL A 114 -31.54 0.00 -14.64
CA VAL A 114 -30.97 0.65 -15.83
C VAL A 114 -29.91 1.68 -15.42
N PRO A 115 -28.68 1.59 -15.93
CA PRO A 115 -28.08 0.49 -16.67
C PRO A 115 -27.83 -0.72 -15.77
N SER A 116 -28.08 -1.93 -16.25
CA SER A 116 -27.87 -3.14 -15.42
C SER A 116 -26.40 -3.42 -15.21
N GLY A 117 -26.00 -3.50 -13.93
CA GLY A 117 -24.66 -3.89 -13.52
C GLY A 117 -24.33 -5.32 -13.93
N ALA A 118 -25.29 -6.22 -13.76
CA ALA A 118 -25.16 -7.64 -14.13
C ALA A 118 -24.88 -7.83 -15.62
N GLN A 119 -25.55 -7.07 -16.50
CA GLN A 119 -25.30 -7.13 -17.95
C GLN A 119 -23.89 -6.68 -18.30
N SER A 120 -23.44 -5.57 -17.74
CA SER A 120 -22.08 -5.04 -18.00
C SER A 120 -20.98 -6.01 -17.53
N VAL A 121 -21.20 -6.65 -16.37
CA VAL A 121 -20.27 -7.67 -15.83
C VAL A 121 -20.25 -8.91 -16.72
N ILE A 122 -21.42 -9.44 -17.10
CA ILE A 122 -21.52 -10.63 -17.96
C ILE A 122 -20.95 -10.37 -19.36
N GLU A 123 -21.10 -9.18 -19.92
CA GLU A 123 -20.45 -8.81 -21.18
C GLU A 123 -18.92 -8.90 -21.06
N TRP A 124 -18.37 -8.41 -19.96
CA TRP A 124 -16.93 -8.55 -19.73
C TRP A 124 -16.53 -10.02 -19.51
N VAL A 125 -17.30 -10.80 -18.74
CA VAL A 125 -17.05 -12.25 -18.54
C VAL A 125 -17.08 -13.02 -19.87
N ARG A 126 -18.00 -12.68 -20.78
CA ARG A 126 -18.06 -13.31 -22.12
C ARG A 126 -16.82 -13.10 -22.96
N LEU A 127 -16.08 -12.01 -22.74
CA LEU A 127 -14.78 -11.81 -23.40
C LEU A 127 -13.72 -12.77 -22.89
N HIS A 128 -13.86 -13.28 -21.66
CA HIS A 128 -12.97 -14.31 -21.10
C HIS A 128 -13.39 -15.69 -21.58
N HIS A 129 -14.68 -16.01 -21.38
CA HIS A 129 -15.23 -17.33 -21.60
C HIS A 129 -16.69 -17.25 -22.04
N GLU A 130 -16.99 -17.82 -23.18
CA GLU A 130 -18.35 -17.92 -23.67
C GLU A 130 -19.03 -19.17 -23.09
N SER A 131 -19.99 -18.98 -22.20
CA SER A 131 -20.64 -20.07 -21.46
C SER A 131 -21.38 -21.09 -22.33
N VAL A 132 -21.86 -20.70 -23.53
CA VAL A 132 -22.63 -21.58 -24.44
C VAL A 132 -21.71 -22.47 -25.26
N THR A 133 -20.64 -21.91 -25.83
CA THR A 133 -19.74 -22.63 -26.73
C THR A 133 -18.51 -23.18 -26.02
N GLY A 134 -18.20 -22.69 -24.81
CA GLY A 134 -16.99 -23.04 -24.08
C GLY A 134 -15.70 -22.47 -24.69
N ARG A 135 -15.81 -21.45 -25.54
CA ARG A 135 -14.65 -20.81 -26.13
C ARG A 135 -14.04 -19.80 -25.20
N ASP A 136 -12.71 -19.79 -25.12
CA ASP A 136 -11.96 -18.80 -24.36
C ASP A 136 -11.46 -17.68 -25.28
N GLY A 137 -11.47 -16.46 -24.76
CA GLY A 137 -10.94 -15.27 -25.43
C GLY A 137 -9.43 -15.12 -25.24
N TYR A 138 -8.78 -14.45 -26.18
CA TYR A 138 -7.37 -14.08 -26.02
C TYR A 138 -7.23 -12.95 -24.97
N SER A 139 -6.07 -12.93 -24.30
CA SER A 139 -5.78 -11.96 -23.23
C SER A 139 -5.96 -10.49 -23.64
N ASP A 140 -5.69 -10.16 -24.88
CA ASP A 140 -5.83 -8.79 -25.41
C ASP A 140 -7.28 -8.30 -25.45
N PHE A 141 -8.25 -9.23 -25.45
CA PHE A 141 -9.68 -8.86 -25.50
C PHE A 141 -10.28 -8.67 -24.11
N TYR A 142 -9.85 -9.43 -23.11
CA TYR A 142 -10.47 -9.39 -21.79
C TYR A 142 -9.70 -8.60 -20.76
N LYS A 143 -8.37 -8.42 -20.92
CA LYS A 143 -7.59 -7.59 -20.03
C LYS A 143 -7.90 -6.11 -20.26
N LYS A 144 -8.25 -5.42 -19.18
CA LYS A 144 -8.56 -4.00 -19.20
C LYS A 144 -7.65 -3.22 -18.26
N ASP A 145 -7.36 -1.98 -18.62
CA ASP A 145 -6.69 -1.05 -17.72
C ASP A 145 -7.75 -0.33 -16.91
N ILE A 146 -7.58 -0.34 -15.59
CA ILE A 146 -8.51 0.26 -14.65
C ILE A 146 -7.82 1.41 -13.93
N THR A 147 -8.48 2.55 -13.84
CA THR A 147 -7.98 3.68 -13.07
C THR A 147 -8.92 3.99 -11.92
N PHE A 148 -8.36 4.30 -10.76
CA PHE A 148 -9.15 4.86 -9.68
C PHE A 148 -8.44 6.03 -9.01
N ASN A 149 -9.24 6.98 -8.56
CA ASN A 149 -8.80 8.21 -7.96
C ASN A 149 -9.34 8.32 -6.55
N VAL A 150 -8.51 8.71 -5.61
CA VAL A 150 -8.93 9.16 -4.29
C VAL A 150 -9.03 10.67 -4.34
N LEU A 151 -10.16 11.19 -3.88
CA LEU A 151 -10.48 12.60 -3.98
C LEU A 151 -10.27 13.34 -2.65
N GLY A 152 -9.85 14.58 -2.74
CA GLY A 152 -9.78 15.52 -1.63
C GLY A 152 -11.14 16.13 -1.27
N PRO A 153 -11.16 17.05 -0.29
CA PRO A 153 -12.40 17.69 0.19
C PRO A 153 -13.17 18.48 -0.87
N ILE A 154 -12.48 19.05 -1.83
CA ILE A 154 -13.05 19.87 -2.89
C ILE A 154 -13.23 19.12 -4.21
N GLY A 155 -13.00 17.80 -4.22
CA GLY A 155 -13.11 16.96 -5.41
C GLY A 155 -11.85 16.89 -6.27
N ASP A 156 -10.75 17.46 -5.80
CA ASP A 156 -9.44 17.36 -6.43
C ASP A 156 -8.88 15.94 -6.35
N LYS A 157 -8.12 15.53 -7.35
CA LYS A 157 -7.43 14.24 -7.35
C LYS A 157 -6.22 14.31 -6.42
N VAL A 158 -6.25 13.56 -5.32
CA VAL A 158 -5.16 13.46 -4.35
C VAL A 158 -4.27 12.25 -4.63
N GLU A 159 -4.85 11.19 -5.20
CA GLU A 159 -4.15 9.94 -5.46
C GLU A 159 -4.77 9.28 -6.69
N GLU A 160 -3.95 8.91 -7.64
CA GLU A 160 -4.37 8.21 -8.85
C GLU A 160 -3.60 6.91 -9.00
N TRP A 161 -4.35 5.81 -9.09
CA TRP A 161 -3.81 4.48 -9.31
C TRP A 161 -4.25 3.96 -10.68
N THR A 162 -3.33 3.33 -11.37
CA THR A 162 -3.61 2.58 -12.58
C THR A 162 -3.29 1.12 -12.38
N LEU A 163 -4.30 0.26 -12.55
CA LEU A 163 -4.16 -1.20 -12.58
C LEU A 163 -4.00 -1.64 -14.01
N LYS A 164 -2.92 -2.29 -14.32
CA LYS A 164 -2.61 -2.75 -15.68
C LYS A 164 -2.95 -4.21 -15.87
N GLY A 165 -3.62 -4.52 -16.97
CA GLY A 165 -3.97 -5.88 -17.35
C GLY A 165 -4.95 -6.55 -16.39
N ALA A 166 -5.93 -5.82 -15.87
CA ALA A 166 -6.92 -6.34 -14.93
C ALA A 166 -7.96 -7.21 -15.63
N PHE A 167 -8.33 -8.32 -15.00
CA PHE A 167 -9.37 -9.23 -15.46
C PHE A 167 -10.15 -9.82 -14.29
N ILE A 168 -11.36 -10.32 -14.56
CA ILE A 168 -12.24 -10.92 -13.56
C ILE A 168 -11.77 -12.36 -13.30
N THR A 169 -11.50 -12.70 -12.03
CA THR A 169 -11.26 -14.08 -11.58
C THR A 169 -12.50 -14.68 -10.98
N GLU A 170 -13.36 -13.86 -10.39
CA GLU A 170 -14.60 -14.29 -9.78
C GLU A 170 -15.66 -13.20 -9.93
N ALA A 171 -16.87 -13.59 -10.34
CA ALA A 171 -18.04 -12.74 -10.37
C ALA A 171 -19.16 -13.43 -9.62
N ASN A 172 -19.62 -12.85 -8.51
CA ASN A 172 -20.70 -13.36 -7.70
C ASN A 172 -21.85 -12.35 -7.73
N PHE A 173 -23.02 -12.79 -8.17
CA PHE A 173 -24.22 -11.97 -8.29
C PHE A 173 -25.05 -11.96 -7.01
N ASN A 174 -24.50 -12.47 -5.91
CA ASN A 174 -25.11 -12.56 -4.60
C ASN A 174 -26.52 -13.22 -4.61
N GLU A 175 -27.08 -13.42 -3.42
CA GLU A 175 -28.38 -14.05 -3.27
C GLU A 175 -29.52 -13.01 -3.32
N LEU A 176 -30.72 -13.48 -3.69
CA LEU A 176 -31.94 -12.71 -3.64
C LEU A 176 -32.85 -13.30 -2.57
N ASP A 177 -33.37 -12.46 -1.67
CA ASP A 177 -34.25 -12.85 -0.58
C ASP A 177 -35.52 -12.02 -0.58
N PHE A 178 -36.67 -12.66 -0.60
CA PHE A 178 -37.98 -11.99 -0.53
C PHE A 178 -38.25 -11.30 0.80
N ALA A 179 -37.57 -11.70 1.87
CA ALA A 179 -37.72 -11.08 3.19
C ALA A 179 -36.86 -9.83 3.38
N SER A 180 -35.86 -9.62 2.52
CA SER A 180 -34.95 -8.48 2.57
C SER A 180 -35.39 -7.35 1.63
N SER A 181 -35.28 -6.10 2.10
CA SER A 181 -35.46 -4.91 1.29
C SER A 181 -34.11 -4.23 0.93
N GLU A 182 -33.01 -4.95 1.06
CA GLU A 182 -31.70 -4.46 0.71
C GLU A 182 -31.50 -4.35 -0.80
N VAL A 183 -30.63 -3.45 -1.21
CA VAL A 183 -30.30 -3.25 -2.62
C VAL A 183 -29.40 -4.39 -3.09
N ALA A 184 -29.77 -5.00 -4.23
CA ALA A 184 -28.94 -6.03 -4.87
C ALA A 184 -27.56 -5.48 -5.23
N ASP A 185 -26.54 -6.25 -4.98
CA ASP A 185 -25.16 -5.92 -5.32
C ASP A 185 -24.43 -7.11 -5.97
N ILE A 186 -23.31 -6.81 -6.61
CA ILE A 186 -22.49 -7.80 -7.32
C ILE A 186 -21.09 -7.69 -6.77
N SER A 187 -20.52 -8.81 -6.34
CA SER A 187 -19.14 -8.87 -5.86
C SER A 187 -18.22 -9.40 -6.95
N LEU A 188 -17.16 -8.67 -7.25
CA LEU A 188 -16.15 -9.03 -8.23
C LEU A 188 -14.79 -9.16 -7.55
N THR A 189 -14.03 -10.19 -7.95
CA THR A 189 -12.61 -10.30 -7.64
C THR A 189 -11.82 -10.11 -8.91
N LEU A 190 -10.93 -9.12 -8.91
CA LEU A 190 -10.07 -8.80 -10.05
C LEU A 190 -8.63 -9.18 -9.75
N GLN A 191 -8.00 -9.86 -10.70
CA GLN A 191 -6.56 -10.03 -10.75
C GLN A 191 -5.98 -9.07 -11.78
N TYR A 192 -4.78 -8.57 -11.54
CA TYR A 192 -4.08 -7.64 -12.43
C TYR A 192 -2.58 -7.92 -12.42
N ASP A 193 -1.88 -7.47 -13.46
CA ASP A 193 -0.45 -7.74 -13.62
C ASP A 193 0.38 -6.88 -12.65
N TYR A 194 0.10 -5.58 -12.59
CA TYR A 194 0.74 -4.65 -11.65
C TYR A 194 -0.08 -3.37 -11.48
N ALA A 195 0.20 -2.66 -10.40
CA ALA A 195 -0.41 -1.37 -10.11
C ALA A 195 0.64 -0.26 -10.09
N VAL A 196 0.29 0.92 -10.58
CA VAL A 196 1.12 2.12 -10.57
C VAL A 196 0.39 3.22 -9.85
N LEU A 197 1.03 3.79 -8.83
CA LEU A 197 0.60 5.04 -8.22
C LEU A 197 1.19 6.19 -9.03
N GLN A 198 0.34 7.03 -9.60
CA GLN A 198 0.78 8.14 -10.45
C GLN A 198 1.29 9.33 -9.62
N PHE A 199 0.67 9.61 -8.49
CA PHE A 199 1.06 10.64 -7.50
C PHE A 199 0.27 10.50 -6.18
#